data_9212a74b4a8bda7849b4bcd563be762f
#
_entry.id   9212a74b4a8bda7849b4bcd563be762f
#
_cell.length_a   1.000
_cell.length_b   1.000
_cell.length_c   1.000
_cell.angle_alpha   90.00
_cell.angle_beta   90.00
_cell.angle_gamma   90.00
#
_symmetry.space_group_name_H-M   'P 1'
#
loop_
_entity.id
_entity.type
_entity.pdbx_description
1 polymer ?
#
loop_
_entity_poly.entity_id
_entity_poly.type
_entity_poly.pdbx_seq_one_letter_code
_entity_poly.pdbx_strand_id
1 'polypeptide(L)'
;GGRPVKLKAASMPVPDGMAYVSPHPGQGIILLNCIDPSVTDEADPFSIDSGLDSLNFDNGFNEPLESANYDGGFVTKYRAAQRARVERLDATARDLIETRMAARKRFKKQADPKDRVLGAHTSAMTIWRTAADLRYFDLSLDPSDRKYGSVWGQDPFQANYGTVGFARFCSPEAWLSTWSGLSSNAEMAKTAPSVEQPSILISHTGDNTV
;
A
#
# COMPACT_ATOMS: atom_id res chain seq x y z
N GLY A 1 18.12 -8.19 -3.25
CA GLY A 1 18.01 -8.19 -1.83
C GLY A 1 19.32 -7.92 -1.12
N GLY A 2 19.33 -6.91 -0.25
CA GLY A 2 20.45 -6.67 0.64
C GLY A 2 20.72 -7.86 1.55
N ARG A 3 21.91 -7.90 2.15
CA ARG A 3 22.20 -8.91 3.17
C ARG A 3 21.28 -8.68 4.38
N PRO A 4 20.64 -9.71 4.94
CA PRO A 4 19.84 -9.54 6.14
C PRO A 4 20.69 -8.98 7.27
N VAL A 5 20.26 -7.89 7.86
CA VAL A 5 20.92 -7.26 9.02
C VAL A 5 20.52 -8.06 10.26
N LYS A 6 21.52 -8.52 11.03
CA LYS A 6 21.29 -9.29 12.27
C LYS A 6 20.98 -8.32 13.43
N LEU A 7 19.85 -7.63 13.37
CA LEU A 7 19.44 -6.65 14.40
C LEU A 7 19.30 -7.29 15.78
N LYS A 8 18.85 -8.55 15.87
CA LYS A 8 18.76 -9.29 17.15
C LYS A 8 20.09 -9.47 17.87
N ALA A 9 21.21 -9.33 17.18
CA ALA A 9 22.55 -9.46 17.77
C ALA A 9 23.19 -8.09 18.08
N ALA A 10 22.52 -7.00 17.74
CA ALA A 10 23.00 -5.65 18.01
C ALA A 10 22.64 -5.24 19.45
N SER A 11 23.62 -4.72 20.17
CA SER A 11 23.33 -4.03 21.44
C SER A 11 22.75 -2.65 21.11
N MET A 12 21.49 -2.45 21.42
CA MET A 12 20.82 -1.17 21.22
C MET A 12 20.38 -0.61 22.59
N PRO A 13 20.48 0.70 22.82
CA PRO A 13 19.98 1.30 24.03
C PRO A 13 18.45 1.10 24.11
N VAL A 14 17.97 0.80 25.31
CA VAL A 14 16.54 0.69 25.60
C VAL A 14 16.09 2.04 26.17
N PRO A 15 15.09 2.74 25.58
CA PRO A 15 14.60 3.99 26.12
C PRO A 15 13.81 3.79 27.41
N ASP A 16 13.73 4.82 28.27
CA ASP A 16 12.93 4.78 29.50
C ASP A 16 11.42 4.91 29.21
N GLY A 17 11.06 5.47 28.05
CA GLY A 17 9.68 5.61 27.58
C GLY A 17 9.63 6.04 26.13
N MET A 18 8.44 6.00 25.54
CA MET A 18 8.22 6.29 24.11
C MET A 18 7.04 7.24 23.93
N ALA A 19 7.17 8.19 23.01
CA ALA A 19 6.08 9.04 22.56
C ALA A 19 5.86 8.83 21.05
N TYR A 20 4.66 8.44 20.67
CA TYR A 20 4.22 8.33 19.30
C TYR A 20 3.34 9.53 18.97
N VAL A 21 3.82 10.42 18.10
CA VAL A 21 3.10 11.64 17.71
C VAL A 21 2.64 11.46 16.26
N SER A 22 1.34 11.45 16.04
CA SER A 22 0.72 11.15 14.73
C SER A 22 1.32 9.88 14.07
N PRO A 23 1.41 8.77 14.79
CA PRO A 23 1.95 7.57 14.20
C PRO A 23 0.94 6.99 13.21
N HIS A 24 1.40 6.55 12.07
CA HIS A 24 0.58 5.75 11.16
C HIS A 24 0.73 4.25 11.47
N PRO A 25 -0.29 3.42 11.14
CA PRO A 25 -0.32 1.99 11.50
C PRO A 25 0.73 1.14 10.78
N GLY A 26 1.34 1.67 9.74
CA GLY A 26 2.32 1.02 8.86
C GLY A 26 2.04 1.34 7.40
N GLN A 27 3.08 1.46 6.59
CA GLN A 27 2.95 1.83 5.17
C GLN A 27 2.03 0.88 4.39
N GLY A 28 2.12 -0.42 4.67
CA GLY A 28 1.27 -1.41 4.01
C GLY A 28 -0.20 -1.28 4.40
N ILE A 29 -0.51 -0.92 5.64
CA ILE A 29 -1.88 -0.73 6.10
C ILE A 29 -2.48 0.54 5.48
N ILE A 30 -1.70 1.63 5.41
CA ILE A 30 -2.14 2.83 4.69
C ILE A 30 -2.46 2.47 3.23
N LEU A 31 -1.54 1.79 2.55
CA LEU A 31 -1.76 1.41 1.15
C LEU A 31 -2.99 0.49 0.98
N LEU A 32 -3.20 -0.46 1.88
CA LEU A 32 -4.37 -1.35 1.84
C LEU A 32 -5.69 -0.57 1.86
N ASN A 33 -5.73 0.55 2.59
CA ASN A 33 -6.90 1.44 2.62
C ASN A 33 -6.97 2.40 1.43
N CYS A 34 -5.82 2.75 0.83
CA CYS A 34 -5.71 3.74 -0.24
C CYS A 34 -5.75 3.13 -1.65
N ILE A 35 -5.54 1.82 -1.79
CA ILE A 35 -5.52 1.18 -3.10
C ILE A 35 -6.93 1.03 -3.67
N ASP A 36 -7.13 1.45 -4.92
CA ASP A 36 -8.42 1.32 -5.59
C ASP A 36 -8.64 -0.12 -6.10
N PRO A 37 -9.68 -0.81 -5.67
CA PRO A 37 -9.94 -2.19 -6.08
C PRO A 37 -10.50 -2.31 -7.51
N SER A 38 -10.92 -1.22 -8.13
CA SER A 38 -11.56 -1.22 -9.44
C SER A 38 -10.62 -1.62 -10.59
N VAL A 39 -9.30 -1.44 -10.43
CA VAL A 39 -8.31 -1.84 -11.44
C VAL A 39 -8.32 -3.35 -11.64
N THR A 40 -8.64 -3.79 -12.85
CA THR A 40 -8.77 -5.20 -13.21
C THR A 40 -7.51 -5.77 -13.88
N ASP A 41 -6.72 -4.91 -14.56
CA ASP A 41 -5.44 -5.24 -15.17
C ASP A 41 -4.36 -4.25 -14.72
N GLU A 42 -3.33 -4.73 -14.04
CA GLU A 42 -2.24 -3.86 -13.57
C GLU A 42 -1.33 -3.34 -14.71
N ALA A 43 -1.40 -3.94 -15.90
CA ALA A 43 -0.72 -3.44 -17.09
C ALA A 43 -1.49 -2.31 -17.79
N ASP A 44 -2.79 -2.20 -17.55
CA ASP A 44 -3.67 -1.15 -18.07
C ASP A 44 -4.42 -0.45 -16.93
N PRO A 45 -3.96 0.72 -16.46
CA PRO A 45 -4.60 1.44 -15.36
C PRO A 45 -6.00 1.99 -15.70
N PHE A 46 -6.41 1.92 -16.96
CA PHE A 46 -7.74 2.33 -17.42
C PHE A 46 -8.72 1.16 -17.53
N SER A 47 -8.25 -0.07 -17.29
CA SER A 47 -9.11 -1.25 -17.20
C SER A 47 -9.80 -1.29 -15.83
N ILE A 48 -11.00 -0.73 -15.75
CA ILE A 48 -11.73 -0.43 -14.52
C ILE A 48 -13.06 -1.19 -14.44
N ASP A 49 -13.31 -1.85 -13.30
CA ASP A 49 -14.66 -2.29 -12.90
C ASP A 49 -15.43 -1.10 -12.34
N SER A 50 -16.38 -0.58 -13.11
CA SER A 50 -17.20 0.57 -12.72
C SER A 50 -17.99 0.36 -11.42
N GLY A 51 -18.35 -0.89 -11.09
CA GLY A 51 -19.05 -1.23 -9.86
C GLY A 51 -18.18 -1.23 -8.61
N LEU A 52 -16.87 -0.99 -8.77
CA LEU A 52 -15.88 -0.84 -7.69
C LEU A 52 -15.11 0.48 -7.78
N ASP A 53 -15.40 1.33 -8.77
CA ASP A 53 -14.70 2.60 -8.95
C ASP A 53 -15.16 3.64 -7.92
N SER A 54 -14.25 4.07 -7.03
CA SER A 54 -14.51 5.11 -6.03
C SER A 54 -14.74 6.49 -6.64
N LEU A 55 -14.42 6.70 -7.91
CA LEU A 55 -14.62 7.95 -8.64
C LEU A 55 -15.84 7.90 -9.58
N ASN A 56 -16.66 6.86 -9.47
CA ASN A 56 -17.90 6.75 -10.23
C ASN A 56 -19.07 7.38 -9.45
N PHE A 57 -19.78 8.30 -10.10
CA PHE A 57 -20.96 8.97 -9.54
C PHE A 57 -22.06 7.97 -9.13
N ASP A 58 -22.25 6.90 -9.90
CA ASP A 58 -23.23 5.85 -9.58
C ASP A 58 -22.92 5.10 -8.26
N ASN A 59 -21.67 5.16 -7.81
CA ASN A 59 -21.23 4.56 -6.54
C ASN A 59 -21.27 5.55 -5.36
N GLY A 60 -21.65 6.83 -5.61
CA GLY A 60 -21.76 7.87 -4.60
C GLY A 60 -20.62 8.90 -4.59
N PHE A 61 -19.73 8.89 -5.60
CA PHE A 61 -18.75 9.96 -5.80
C PHE A 61 -19.48 11.26 -6.22
N ASN A 62 -18.91 12.40 -5.85
CA ASN A 62 -19.35 13.73 -6.28
C ASN A 62 -18.21 14.48 -6.97
N GLU A 63 -18.51 15.64 -7.55
CA GLU A 63 -17.48 16.53 -8.11
C GLU A 63 -16.40 16.84 -7.05
N PRO A 64 -15.14 16.99 -7.48
CA PRO A 64 -14.06 17.31 -6.55
C PRO A 64 -14.38 18.52 -5.68
N LEU A 65 -14.07 18.38 -4.39
CA LEU A 65 -14.36 19.27 -3.26
C LEU A 65 -15.77 19.15 -2.69
N GLU A 66 -16.71 18.51 -3.38
CA GLU A 66 -17.99 18.12 -2.79
C GLU A 66 -17.83 16.76 -2.10
N SER A 67 -18.40 16.64 -0.90
CA SER A 67 -18.32 15.36 -0.16
C SER A 67 -19.06 14.27 -0.91
N ALA A 68 -18.41 13.16 -1.18
CA ALA A 68 -19.03 11.94 -1.65
C ALA A 68 -20.00 11.38 -0.58
N ASN A 69 -20.86 10.45 -0.99
CA ASN A 69 -21.81 9.78 -0.10
C ASN A 69 -21.90 8.29 -0.51
N TYR A 70 -20.95 7.50 -0.04
CA TYR A 70 -20.93 6.07 -0.32
C TYR A 70 -21.86 5.30 0.62
N ASP A 71 -22.73 4.45 0.07
CA ASP A 71 -23.56 3.59 0.92
C ASP A 71 -22.73 2.50 1.64
N GLY A 72 -23.24 2.02 2.78
CA GLY A 72 -22.52 1.04 3.59
C GLY A 72 -22.28 -0.31 2.90
N GLY A 73 -23.12 -0.69 1.95
CA GLY A 73 -22.95 -1.89 1.12
C GLY A 73 -21.77 -1.74 0.16
N PHE A 74 -21.68 -0.58 -0.50
CA PHE A 74 -20.53 -0.24 -1.34
C PHE A 74 -19.24 -0.21 -0.53
N VAL A 75 -19.21 0.49 0.62
CA VAL A 75 -18.03 0.55 1.50
C VAL A 75 -17.54 -0.85 1.88
N THR A 76 -18.45 -1.74 2.27
CA THR A 76 -18.09 -3.11 2.65
C THR A 76 -17.51 -3.91 1.48
N LYS A 77 -18.16 -3.84 0.31
CA LYS A 77 -17.69 -4.47 -0.92
C LYS A 77 -16.33 -3.93 -1.36
N TYR A 78 -16.16 -2.62 -1.30
CA TYR A 78 -14.94 -1.92 -1.66
C TYR A 78 -13.75 -2.38 -0.81
N ARG A 79 -13.90 -2.39 0.53
CA ARG A 79 -12.85 -2.83 1.46
C ARG A 79 -12.44 -4.30 1.25
N ALA A 80 -13.39 -5.19 0.99
CA ALA A 80 -13.09 -6.57 0.65
C ALA A 80 -12.31 -6.69 -0.68
N ALA A 81 -12.70 -5.91 -1.68
CA ALA A 81 -12.04 -5.90 -2.98
C ALA A 81 -10.64 -5.27 -2.96
N GLN A 82 -10.38 -4.27 -2.10
CA GLN A 82 -9.03 -3.75 -1.84
C GLN A 82 -8.09 -4.87 -1.38
N ARG A 83 -8.54 -5.67 -0.43
CA ARG A 83 -7.77 -6.82 0.05
C ARG A 83 -7.47 -7.82 -1.08
N ALA A 84 -8.46 -8.15 -1.90
CA ALA A 84 -8.30 -9.06 -3.04
C ALA A 84 -7.29 -8.51 -4.08
N ARG A 85 -7.29 -7.19 -4.33
CA ARG A 85 -6.28 -6.57 -5.21
C ARG A 85 -4.86 -6.70 -4.64
N VAL A 86 -4.67 -6.45 -3.34
CA VAL A 86 -3.36 -6.62 -2.68
C VAL A 86 -2.91 -8.08 -2.73
N GLU A 87 -3.80 -9.06 -2.58
CA GLU A 87 -3.49 -10.50 -2.72
C GLU A 87 -2.98 -10.84 -4.13
N ARG A 88 -3.61 -10.29 -5.18
CA ARG A 88 -3.13 -10.46 -6.58
C ARG A 88 -1.75 -9.87 -6.79
N LEU A 89 -1.51 -8.66 -6.29
CA LEU A 89 -0.21 -7.98 -6.37
C LEU A 89 0.88 -8.74 -5.60
N ASP A 90 0.55 -9.29 -4.45
CA ASP A 90 1.44 -10.14 -3.65
C ASP A 90 1.84 -11.40 -4.43
N ALA A 91 0.88 -12.05 -5.08
CA ALA A 91 1.15 -13.22 -5.92
C ALA A 91 2.07 -12.86 -7.10
N THR A 92 1.79 -11.77 -7.79
CA THR A 92 2.64 -11.26 -8.88
C THR A 92 4.06 -10.97 -8.41
N ALA A 93 4.21 -10.31 -7.25
CA ALA A 93 5.53 -9.99 -6.69
C ALA A 93 6.33 -11.25 -6.34
N ARG A 94 5.68 -12.26 -5.77
CA ARG A 94 6.32 -13.56 -5.47
C ARG A 94 6.76 -14.28 -6.73
N ASP A 95 5.91 -14.35 -7.76
CA ASP A 95 6.24 -14.98 -9.03
C ASP A 95 7.46 -14.33 -9.71
N LEU A 96 7.52 -13.00 -9.75
CA LEU A 96 8.66 -12.26 -10.28
C LEU A 96 9.97 -12.56 -9.52
N ILE A 97 9.91 -12.66 -8.19
CA ILE A 97 11.06 -13.02 -7.36
C ILE A 97 11.47 -14.47 -7.62
N GLU A 98 10.52 -15.41 -7.66
CA GLU A 98 10.78 -16.83 -7.90
C GLU A 98 11.37 -17.07 -9.28
N THR A 99 10.83 -16.44 -10.31
CA THR A 99 11.35 -16.48 -11.69
C THR A 99 12.82 -16.05 -11.74
N ARG A 100 13.15 -14.92 -11.10
CA ARG A 100 14.55 -14.45 -11.01
C ARG A 100 15.44 -15.43 -10.24
N MET A 101 14.96 -15.94 -9.12
CA MET A 101 15.74 -16.91 -8.30
C MET A 101 15.95 -18.22 -9.05
N ALA A 102 14.95 -18.70 -9.78
CA ALA A 102 15.06 -19.89 -10.61
C ALA A 102 16.09 -19.73 -11.72
N ALA A 103 16.10 -18.58 -12.40
CA ALA A 103 17.10 -18.26 -13.42
C ALA A 103 18.52 -18.23 -12.84
N ARG A 104 18.72 -17.67 -11.65
CA ARG A 104 20.03 -17.71 -10.93
C ARG A 104 20.49 -19.15 -10.65
N LYS A 105 19.56 -20.03 -10.25
CA LYS A 105 19.88 -21.45 -10.01
C LYS A 105 20.23 -22.18 -11.32
N ARG A 106 19.51 -21.93 -12.40
CA ARG A 106 19.81 -22.53 -13.72
C ARG A 106 21.15 -22.05 -14.25
N PHE A 107 21.43 -20.73 -14.17
CA PHE A 107 22.71 -20.19 -14.62
C PHE A 107 23.91 -20.84 -13.89
N LYS A 108 23.80 -21.12 -12.59
CA LYS A 108 24.86 -21.82 -11.85
C LYS A 108 25.12 -23.25 -12.37
N LYS A 109 24.13 -23.88 -12.98
CA LYS A 109 24.26 -25.26 -13.48
C LYS A 109 24.67 -25.34 -14.95
N GLN A 110 24.16 -24.45 -15.78
CA GLN A 110 24.24 -24.54 -17.26
C GLN A 110 24.94 -23.34 -17.89
N ALA A 111 25.19 -22.27 -17.14
CA ALA A 111 25.86 -21.04 -17.60
C ALA A 111 25.19 -20.36 -18.82
N ASP A 112 23.87 -20.53 -19.03
CA ASP A 112 23.14 -19.91 -20.12
C ASP A 112 23.15 -18.38 -19.95
N PRO A 113 23.59 -17.60 -20.96
CA PRO A 113 23.59 -16.13 -20.91
C PRO A 113 22.20 -15.52 -20.66
N LYS A 114 21.13 -16.13 -21.15
CA LYS A 114 19.74 -15.67 -20.90
C LYS A 114 19.38 -15.76 -19.42
N ASP A 115 19.73 -16.86 -18.77
CA ASP A 115 19.51 -17.05 -17.34
C ASP A 115 20.38 -16.12 -16.49
N ARG A 116 21.57 -15.74 -16.99
CA ARG A 116 22.41 -14.72 -16.34
C ARG A 116 21.71 -13.35 -16.30
N VAL A 117 21.17 -12.92 -17.45
CA VAL A 117 20.45 -11.65 -17.56
C VAL A 117 19.19 -11.66 -16.72
N LEU A 118 18.35 -12.69 -16.88
CA LEU A 118 17.10 -12.84 -16.12
C LEU A 118 17.34 -12.91 -14.60
N GLY A 119 18.38 -13.62 -14.16
CA GLY A 119 18.78 -13.72 -12.78
C GLY A 119 19.34 -12.42 -12.18
N ALA A 120 19.87 -11.52 -13.00
CA ALA A 120 20.36 -10.21 -12.59
C ALA A 120 19.26 -9.14 -12.59
N HIS A 121 18.28 -9.27 -13.49
CA HIS A 121 17.21 -8.29 -13.67
C HIS A 121 16.32 -8.20 -12.43
N THR A 122 15.98 -6.97 -12.04
CA THR A 122 14.94 -6.70 -11.04
C THR A 122 13.76 -6.05 -11.77
N SER A 123 12.63 -6.77 -11.80
CA SER A 123 11.42 -6.25 -12.40
C SER A 123 10.91 -5.02 -11.63
N ALA A 124 10.34 -4.07 -12.35
CA ALA A 124 9.59 -2.98 -11.76
C ALA A 124 8.11 -3.35 -11.70
N MET A 125 7.45 -2.98 -10.62
CA MET A 125 5.99 -2.98 -10.49
C MET A 125 5.53 -1.52 -10.50
N THR A 126 4.47 -1.25 -11.25
CA THR A 126 3.79 0.04 -11.23
C THR A 126 2.41 -0.15 -10.65
N ILE A 127 2.12 0.54 -9.54
CA ILE A 127 0.83 0.42 -8.86
C ILE A 127 0.06 1.73 -9.02
N TRP A 128 -0.99 1.68 -9.81
CA TRP A 128 -1.84 2.83 -10.07
C TRP A 128 -2.98 2.93 -9.07
N ARG A 129 -3.57 4.13 -8.97
CA ARG A 129 -4.76 4.40 -8.17
C ARG A 129 -4.57 3.98 -6.70
N THR A 130 -3.59 4.61 -6.06
CA THR A 130 -3.24 4.38 -4.64
C THR A 130 -3.50 5.59 -3.75
N ALA A 131 -4.43 6.47 -4.18
CA ALA A 131 -4.97 7.59 -3.40
C ALA A 131 -6.50 7.54 -3.41
N ALA A 132 -7.07 6.35 -3.19
CA ALA A 132 -8.49 6.04 -3.34
C ALA A 132 -9.11 5.53 -2.03
N ASP A 133 -8.62 5.97 -0.87
CA ASP A 133 -9.35 5.77 0.37
C ASP A 133 -10.67 6.57 0.31
N LEU A 134 -11.79 5.90 0.53
CA LEU A 134 -13.11 6.52 0.48
C LEU A 134 -13.23 7.75 1.41
N ARG A 135 -12.49 7.74 2.52
CA ARG A 135 -12.42 8.85 3.48
C ARG A 135 -11.79 10.12 2.90
N TYR A 136 -11.07 10.04 1.79
CA TYR A 136 -10.54 11.22 1.09
C TYR A 136 -11.62 12.03 0.39
N PHE A 137 -12.71 11.38 0.05
CA PHE A 137 -13.80 11.96 -0.74
C PHE A 137 -15.08 12.10 0.07
N ASP A 138 -15.39 11.16 0.96
CA ASP A 138 -16.55 11.21 1.84
C ASP A 138 -16.15 11.74 3.23
N LEU A 139 -16.47 13.00 3.50
CA LEU A 139 -16.12 13.68 4.75
C LEU A 139 -17.04 13.30 5.93
N SER A 140 -18.06 12.50 5.71
CA SER A 140 -18.91 11.95 6.77
C SER A 140 -18.28 10.73 7.44
N LEU A 141 -17.30 10.09 6.78
CA LEU A 141 -16.58 8.95 7.34
C LEU A 141 -15.48 9.40 8.31
N ASP A 142 -15.31 8.69 9.43
CA ASP A 142 -14.27 9.01 10.40
C ASP A 142 -12.84 8.77 9.85
N PRO A 143 -11.88 9.60 10.28
CA PRO A 143 -11.97 10.81 11.09
C PRO A 143 -12.52 12.00 10.29
N SER A 144 -13.38 12.83 10.90
CA SER A 144 -14.18 13.86 10.23
C SER A 144 -13.55 15.25 10.17
N ASP A 145 -12.45 15.50 10.90
CA ASP A 145 -11.83 16.83 10.96
C ASP A 145 -10.87 17.15 9.80
N ARG A 146 -10.70 16.23 8.87
CA ARG A 146 -9.79 16.39 7.71
C ARG A 146 -10.42 17.21 6.60
N LYS A 147 -9.56 17.76 5.76
CA LYS A 147 -9.99 18.39 4.49
C LYS A 147 -10.24 17.34 3.41
N TYR A 148 -11.05 17.69 2.43
CA TYR A 148 -11.20 16.89 1.22
C TYR A 148 -9.87 16.64 0.51
N GLY A 149 -9.70 15.45 -0.02
CA GLY A 149 -8.54 15.04 -0.78
C GLY A 149 -7.53 14.19 0.00
N SER A 150 -6.52 13.73 -0.71
CA SER A 150 -5.46 12.87 -0.20
C SER A 150 -4.23 13.67 0.23
N VAL A 151 -3.22 12.99 0.77
CA VAL A 151 -1.88 13.56 1.00
C VAL A 151 -1.19 14.04 -0.29
N TRP A 152 -1.66 13.62 -1.45
CA TRP A 152 -1.16 14.02 -2.78
C TRP A 152 -1.90 15.21 -3.37
N GLY A 153 -2.90 15.75 -2.70
CA GLY A 153 -3.69 16.89 -3.12
C GLY A 153 -5.18 16.62 -3.21
N GLN A 154 -5.90 17.65 -3.65
CA GLN A 154 -7.36 17.64 -3.70
C GLN A 154 -7.92 17.10 -5.03
N ASP A 155 -7.12 17.06 -6.10
CA ASP A 155 -7.53 16.48 -7.37
C ASP A 155 -7.38 14.95 -7.33
N PRO A 156 -8.49 14.18 -7.29
CA PRO A 156 -8.44 12.73 -7.18
C PRO A 156 -7.84 12.07 -8.43
N PHE A 157 -7.95 12.69 -9.59
CA PHE A 157 -7.41 12.13 -10.84
C PHE A 157 -5.89 12.29 -10.87
N GLN A 158 -5.37 13.48 -10.54
CA GLN A 158 -3.92 13.68 -10.42
C GLN A 158 -3.29 12.78 -9.33
N ALA A 159 -3.95 12.65 -8.19
CA ALA A 159 -3.48 11.81 -7.10
C ALA A 159 -3.42 10.31 -7.48
N ASN A 160 -4.35 9.84 -8.33
CA ASN A 160 -4.47 8.44 -8.69
C ASN A 160 -3.70 8.06 -9.97
N TYR A 161 -3.53 8.98 -10.93
CA TYR A 161 -2.87 8.71 -12.21
C TYR A 161 -1.56 9.48 -12.41
N GLY A 162 -1.22 10.42 -11.53
CA GLY A 162 0.04 11.16 -11.59
C GLY A 162 1.27 10.32 -11.26
N THR A 163 2.44 10.92 -11.37
CA THR A 163 3.74 10.24 -11.15
C THR A 163 3.99 9.91 -9.68
N VAL A 164 3.33 10.59 -8.76
CA VAL A 164 3.49 10.40 -7.31
C VAL A 164 2.33 9.57 -6.78
N GLY A 165 2.60 8.67 -5.84
CA GLY A 165 1.61 7.81 -5.21
C GLY A 165 2.29 6.74 -4.35
N PHE A 166 1.55 6.15 -3.41
CA PHE A 166 2.05 5.03 -2.63
C PHE A 166 2.40 3.86 -3.55
N ALA A 167 3.60 3.30 -3.41
CA ALA A 167 4.11 2.19 -4.23
C ALA A 167 4.06 2.42 -5.75
N ARG A 168 3.93 3.65 -6.24
CA ARG A 168 3.78 3.97 -7.68
C ARG A 168 4.79 3.23 -8.55
N PHE A 169 6.04 3.24 -8.13
CA PHE A 169 7.12 2.49 -8.77
C PHE A 169 7.91 1.77 -7.69
N CYS A 170 7.89 0.45 -7.68
CA CYS A 170 8.61 -0.33 -6.68
C CYS A 170 9.15 -1.64 -7.26
N SER A 171 10.10 -2.26 -6.55
CA SER A 171 10.50 -3.64 -6.85
C SER A 171 9.54 -4.62 -6.17
N PRO A 172 9.46 -5.89 -6.64
CA PRO A 172 8.67 -6.93 -5.98
C PRO A 172 9.02 -7.12 -4.49
N GLU A 173 10.31 -6.99 -4.15
CA GLU A 173 10.75 -7.09 -2.75
C GLU A 173 10.31 -5.89 -1.92
N ALA A 174 10.36 -4.67 -2.47
CA ALA A 174 9.87 -3.47 -1.80
C ALA A 174 8.34 -3.52 -1.62
N TRP A 175 7.62 -4.06 -2.61
CA TRP A 175 6.19 -4.32 -2.47
C TRP A 175 5.90 -5.19 -1.26
N LEU A 176 6.46 -6.40 -1.21
CA LEU A 176 6.18 -7.36 -0.14
C LEU A 176 6.67 -6.90 1.25
N SER A 177 7.81 -6.19 1.32
CA SER A 177 8.41 -5.82 2.60
C SER A 177 7.86 -4.52 3.20
N THR A 178 7.30 -3.64 2.37
CA THR A 178 6.93 -2.29 2.80
C THR A 178 5.48 -1.96 2.47
N TRP A 179 5.06 -2.22 1.23
CA TRP A 179 3.81 -1.70 0.71
C TRP A 179 2.61 -2.63 0.84
N SER A 180 2.82 -3.94 0.87
CA SER A 180 1.71 -4.88 1.06
C SER A 180 1.22 -4.87 2.51
N GLY A 181 -0.01 -4.48 2.73
CA GLY A 181 -0.66 -4.57 4.04
C GLY A 181 -0.89 -6.01 4.52
N LEU A 182 -0.70 -7.00 3.64
CA LEU A 182 -0.85 -8.42 3.98
C LEU A 182 0.49 -9.10 4.26
N SER A 183 1.57 -8.67 3.63
CA SER A 183 2.89 -9.32 3.69
C SER A 183 3.92 -8.55 4.51
N SER A 184 3.79 -7.22 4.64
CA SER A 184 4.74 -6.41 5.41
C SER A 184 4.67 -6.71 6.91
N ASN A 185 5.83 -6.73 7.56
CA ASN A 185 5.94 -6.80 9.01
C ASN A 185 5.99 -5.41 9.67
N ALA A 186 6.11 -4.33 8.89
CA ALA A 186 6.10 -2.96 9.38
C ALA A 186 4.66 -2.50 9.68
N GLU A 187 4.06 -3.10 10.69
CA GLU A 187 2.69 -2.87 11.13
C GLU A 187 2.67 -2.68 12.65
N MET A 188 2.13 -1.56 13.11
CA MET A 188 2.12 -1.21 14.52
C MET A 188 1.36 -2.24 15.36
N ALA A 189 0.24 -2.76 14.87
CA ALA A 189 -0.52 -3.80 15.56
C ALA A 189 0.29 -5.09 15.81
N LYS A 190 1.26 -5.40 14.96
CA LYS A 190 2.17 -6.54 15.12
C LYS A 190 3.35 -6.24 16.05
N THR A 191 3.82 -5.00 16.07
CA THR A 191 5.07 -4.62 16.77
C THR A 191 4.83 -4.00 18.14
N ALA A 192 3.77 -3.22 18.32
CA ALA A 192 3.46 -2.54 19.59
C ALA A 192 3.30 -3.49 20.80
N PRO A 193 2.72 -4.70 20.67
CA PRO A 193 2.65 -5.63 21.80
C PRO A 193 3.99 -6.06 22.40
N SER A 194 5.10 -5.86 21.65
CA SER A 194 6.46 -6.16 22.13
C SER A 194 7.15 -4.97 22.81
N VAL A 195 6.48 -3.82 22.93
CA VAL A 195 6.99 -2.63 23.60
C VAL A 195 6.61 -2.69 25.08
N GLU A 196 7.62 -2.84 25.94
CA GLU A 196 7.43 -2.95 27.39
C GLU A 196 7.55 -1.60 28.12
N GLN A 197 8.10 -0.58 27.45
CA GLN A 197 8.33 0.73 28.01
C GLN A 197 7.02 1.53 28.10
N PRO A 198 6.87 2.39 29.13
CA PRO A 198 5.75 3.33 29.20
C PRO A 198 5.63 4.10 27.89
N SER A 199 4.43 4.13 27.32
CA SER A 199 4.22 4.72 26.01
C SER A 199 3.01 5.65 26.00
N ILE A 200 3.13 6.77 25.30
CA ILE A 200 2.02 7.69 25.02
C ILE A 200 1.80 7.75 23.51
N LEU A 201 0.55 7.69 23.08
CA LEU A 201 0.15 7.86 21.70
C LEU A 201 -0.71 9.11 21.57
N ILE A 202 -0.30 10.01 20.68
CA ILE A 202 -1.00 11.25 20.34
C ILE A 202 -1.51 11.14 18.91
N SER A 203 -2.82 11.03 18.73
CA SER A 203 -3.48 10.98 17.44
C SER A 203 -4.07 12.34 17.08
N HIS A 204 -3.82 12.84 15.88
CA HIS A 204 -4.41 14.07 15.37
C HIS A 204 -5.64 13.75 14.51
N THR A 205 -6.80 14.28 14.89
CA THR A 205 -8.09 14.01 14.24
C THR A 205 -8.20 14.57 12.82
N GLY A 206 -7.36 15.55 12.48
CA GLY A 206 -7.25 16.11 11.13
C GLY A 206 -6.23 15.43 10.21
N ASP A 207 -5.56 14.37 10.69
CA ASP A 207 -4.57 13.63 9.88
C ASP A 207 -5.29 12.69 8.90
N ASN A 208 -5.04 12.86 7.61
CA ASN A 208 -5.65 12.03 6.56
C ASN A 208 -4.80 10.80 6.19
N THR A 209 -3.77 10.47 6.95
CA THR A 209 -2.98 9.24 6.79
C THR A 209 -3.31 8.15 7.81
N VAL A 210 -4.28 8.40 8.68
CA VAL A 210 -4.64 7.51 9.83
C VAL A 210 -5.70 6.51 9.43
#